data_13ace8dc33653aa93540efea305965a5
#
_entry.id   13ace8dc33653aa93540efea305965a5
#
_cell.length_a   1.000
_cell.length_b   1.000
_cell.length_c   1.000
_cell.angle_alpha   90.00
_cell.angle_beta   90.00
_cell.angle_gamma   90.00
#
_symmetry.space_group_name_H-M   'P 1'
#
loop_
_entity.id
_entity.type
_entity.pdbx_description
1 polymer ?
#
loop_
_entity_poly.entity_id
_entity_poly.type
_entity_poly.pdbx_seq_one_letter_code
_entity_poly.pdbx_strand_id
1 'polypeptide(L)'
;MQKIKSKKIHIISIGGSIMHDLAINLKLNGNFITGSDDKIYDPARKNLRIHNILPEKLGYYKNNIKNNLDFVIIGMHTKNNNIELKEAKKLNIPIFSYPEYIKNLSTNKQRIVIAGSHGKTTITSIIMHVLKFYNKKFDYLVGAKVNGFNKNVKLSNSPIIIIEGDEYLTSPLDKKPKFLNYNHHIVLISGIEWDHFNVFNTFTKYLKQFENLVKITPKSGEIIYNENDENIKNILKNHNDEKINKIPFSELPFTNKYGKTLLIYENKKIPIKIFGKHNMQNLAGAKKVLNQLGIDNKLFYKAIKTFKLPQQRLEILHNHSNKKIFKDFAHSPSKLKSTINAVKNQYKKKLLSIYELHSSSSLNKKFLPAYKNSISESDYSIIYISSKILFERNLDKLLNSDIKKFFNLSNLIICRNPRDLLKHISNNKFVDFNFLFMSSGNFDGFSIKKFIKKI
;
A
#
# COMPACT_ATOMS: atom_id res chain seq x y z
N MET A 1 -0.79 11.26 36.70
CA MET A 1 -0.33 11.36 35.29
C MET A 1 1.06 11.95 35.27
N GLN A 2 2.09 11.13 35.04
CA GLN A 2 3.42 11.68 34.79
C GLN A 2 3.34 12.54 33.52
N LYS A 3 3.64 13.85 33.62
CA LYS A 3 3.83 14.75 32.47
C LYS A 3 4.97 14.16 31.62
N ILE A 4 4.64 13.53 30.50
CA ILE A 4 5.63 13.12 29.52
C ILE A 4 6.38 14.39 29.10
N LYS A 5 7.69 14.46 29.41
CA LYS A 5 8.55 15.60 29.06
C LYS A 5 8.48 15.81 27.55
N SER A 6 8.06 17.02 27.12
CA SER A 6 8.02 17.39 25.70
C SER A 6 9.39 17.21 25.06
N LYS A 7 9.44 16.53 23.92
CA LYS A 7 10.68 16.27 23.18
C LYS A 7 10.83 17.25 22.00
N LYS A 8 12.06 17.67 21.71
CA LYS A 8 12.42 18.45 20.53
C LYS A 8 12.91 17.54 19.44
N ILE A 9 12.14 17.41 18.38
CA ILE A 9 12.35 16.41 17.33
C ILE A 9 12.47 17.10 15.98
N HIS A 10 13.52 16.77 15.22
CA HIS A 10 13.63 17.20 13.82
C HIS A 10 13.36 16.03 12.87
N ILE A 11 12.60 16.28 11.80
CA ILE A 11 12.18 15.23 10.86
C ILE A 11 12.73 15.54 9.46
N ILE A 12 13.72 14.77 9.02
CA ILE A 12 14.30 14.89 7.67
C ILE A 12 13.38 14.14 6.67
N SER A 13 13.05 14.79 5.55
CA SER A 13 12.06 14.36 4.56
C SER A 13 10.63 14.31 5.14
N ILE A 14 10.23 15.42 5.80
CA ILE A 14 8.94 15.55 6.50
C ILE A 14 7.73 15.50 5.56
N GLY A 15 7.88 15.78 4.26
CA GLY A 15 6.79 15.81 3.26
C GLY A 15 6.29 14.44 2.82
N GLY A 16 6.96 13.34 3.19
CA GLY A 16 6.53 11.99 2.87
C GLY A 16 5.14 11.66 3.45
N SER A 17 4.39 10.74 2.80
CA SER A 17 2.99 10.43 3.17
C SER A 17 2.83 9.93 4.61
N ILE A 18 3.75 9.12 5.12
CA ILE A 18 3.79 8.68 6.52
C ILE A 18 4.43 9.74 7.42
N MET A 19 5.48 10.41 6.92
CA MET A 19 6.30 11.31 7.71
C MET A 19 5.53 12.55 8.17
N HIS A 20 4.74 13.18 7.28
CA HIS A 20 3.97 14.35 7.68
C HIS A 20 2.85 14.02 8.69
N ASP A 21 2.19 12.85 8.56
CA ASP A 21 1.18 12.40 9.53
C ASP A 21 1.82 12.03 10.88
N LEU A 22 3.01 11.42 10.86
CA LEU A 22 3.81 11.16 12.06
C LEU A 22 4.19 12.48 12.76
N ALA A 23 4.70 13.46 12.01
CA ALA A 23 5.06 14.79 12.52
C ALA A 23 3.87 15.47 13.21
N ILE A 24 2.70 15.47 12.56
CA ILE A 24 1.47 16.04 13.10
C ILE A 24 1.02 15.29 14.37
N ASN A 25 1.08 13.96 14.35
CA ASN A 25 0.70 13.17 15.52
C ASN A 25 1.61 13.46 16.71
N LEU A 26 2.91 13.53 16.50
CA LEU A 26 3.89 13.86 17.54
C LEU A 26 3.67 15.27 18.11
N LYS A 27 3.38 16.25 17.25
CA LYS A 27 3.04 17.61 17.71
C LYS A 27 1.79 17.63 18.55
N LEU A 28 0.73 16.95 18.12
CA LEU A 28 -0.52 16.87 18.87
C LEU A 28 -0.36 16.14 20.23
N ASN A 29 0.66 15.29 20.34
CA ASN A 29 1.05 14.64 21.59
C ASN A 29 1.99 15.50 22.47
N GLY A 30 2.14 16.81 22.16
CA GLY A 30 2.85 17.79 23.00
C GLY A 30 4.34 17.93 22.72
N ASN A 31 4.88 17.37 21.63
CA ASN A 31 6.28 17.53 21.27
C ASN A 31 6.52 18.80 20.44
N PHE A 32 7.72 19.33 20.50
CA PHE A 32 8.19 20.40 19.62
C PHE A 32 8.78 19.78 18.35
N ILE A 33 8.13 20.04 17.22
CA ILE A 33 8.48 19.43 15.93
C ILE A 33 9.01 20.48 14.94
N THR A 34 10.15 20.19 14.34
CA THR A 34 10.67 20.88 13.15
C THR A 34 10.91 19.84 12.05
N GLY A 35 11.12 20.27 10.82
CA GLY A 35 11.46 19.33 9.75
C GLY A 35 11.95 20.03 8.50
N SER A 36 12.43 19.24 7.55
CA SER A 36 13.00 19.66 6.27
C SER A 36 12.59 18.73 5.14
N ASP A 37 12.48 19.25 3.94
CA ASP A 37 12.31 18.48 2.70
C ASP A 37 12.69 19.34 1.50
N ASP A 38 13.13 18.75 0.41
CA ASP A 38 13.42 19.47 -0.85
C ASP A 38 12.13 19.81 -1.62
N LYS A 39 11.09 18.97 -1.48
CA LYS A 39 9.79 19.14 -2.13
C LYS A 39 8.66 18.64 -1.25
N ILE A 40 7.66 19.45 -1.03
CA ILE A 40 6.46 19.07 -0.27
C ILE A 40 5.22 19.34 -1.13
N TYR A 41 4.50 18.30 -1.47
CA TYR A 41 3.27 18.36 -2.26
C TYR A 41 2.02 18.25 -1.39
N ASP A 42 0.87 18.65 -1.90
CA ASP A 42 -0.40 18.38 -1.27
C ASP A 42 -0.73 16.86 -1.30
N PRO A 43 -1.34 16.33 -0.26
CA PRO A 43 -1.93 17.01 0.91
C PRO A 43 -0.93 17.33 2.04
N ALA A 44 0.30 16.82 2.02
CA ALA A 44 1.27 17.01 3.10
C ALA A 44 1.53 18.50 3.37
N ARG A 45 1.73 19.31 2.32
CA ARG A 45 1.98 20.75 2.44
C ARG A 45 0.87 21.48 3.19
N LYS A 46 -0.39 21.23 2.79
CA LYS A 46 -1.56 21.81 3.45
C LYS A 46 -1.66 21.37 4.91
N ASN A 47 -1.47 20.08 5.16
CA ASN A 47 -1.59 19.51 6.50
C ASN A 47 -0.52 20.03 7.46
N LEU A 48 0.74 20.10 7.03
CA LEU A 48 1.83 20.66 7.82
C LEU A 48 1.62 22.16 8.13
N ARG A 49 1.09 22.93 7.16
CA ARG A 49 0.76 24.35 7.34
C ARG A 49 -0.32 24.54 8.41
N ILE A 50 -1.42 23.78 8.36
CA ILE A 50 -2.53 23.86 9.34
C ILE A 50 -2.01 23.61 10.77
N HIS A 51 -1.00 22.76 10.92
CA HIS A 51 -0.42 22.43 12.22
C HIS A 51 0.81 23.26 12.59
N ASN A 52 1.14 24.32 11.82
CA ASN A 52 2.30 25.21 12.04
C ASN A 52 3.62 24.45 12.18
N ILE A 53 3.86 23.48 11.29
CA ILE A 53 5.11 22.69 11.17
C ILE A 53 5.59 22.57 9.71
N LEU A 54 5.04 23.38 8.81
CA LEU A 54 5.58 23.49 7.45
C LEU A 54 6.92 24.22 7.53
N PRO A 55 8.01 23.69 6.93
CA PRO A 55 9.28 24.40 6.85
C PRO A 55 9.12 25.76 6.14
N GLU A 56 9.75 26.80 6.67
CA GLU A 56 9.75 28.15 6.06
C GLU A 56 10.44 28.14 4.71
N LYS A 57 11.56 27.40 4.62
CA LYS A 57 12.34 27.20 3.39
C LYS A 57 12.41 25.71 3.05
N LEU A 58 12.21 25.38 1.77
CA LEU A 58 12.44 24.03 1.26
C LEU A 58 13.94 23.81 1.09
N GLY A 59 14.38 22.59 1.32
CA GLY A 59 15.77 22.17 1.29
C GLY A 59 16.24 21.60 2.63
N TYR A 60 17.51 21.23 2.67
CA TYR A 60 18.18 20.68 3.84
C TYR A 60 19.30 21.64 4.25
N TYR A 61 19.31 22.08 5.50
CA TYR A 61 20.24 23.08 6.00
C TYR A 61 20.88 22.63 7.32
N LYS A 62 22.21 22.75 7.41
CA LYS A 62 22.98 22.38 8.60
C LYS A 62 22.44 23.02 9.88
N ASN A 63 22.02 24.28 9.79
CA ASN A 63 21.51 25.06 10.92
C ASN A 63 20.14 24.60 11.45
N ASN A 64 19.45 23.69 10.74
CA ASN A 64 18.23 23.05 11.26
C ASN A 64 18.52 22.07 12.40
N ILE A 65 19.75 21.55 12.45
CA ILE A 65 20.20 20.59 13.45
C ILE A 65 20.94 21.33 14.56
N LYS A 66 20.32 21.40 15.72
CA LYS A 66 20.84 22.09 16.91
C LYS A 66 21.12 21.10 18.04
N ASN A 67 22.12 21.39 18.88
CA ASN A 67 22.49 20.55 20.03
C ASN A 67 21.37 20.28 21.04
N ASN A 68 20.32 21.09 21.03
CA ASN A 68 19.19 20.95 21.95
C ASN A 68 18.07 20.03 21.41
N LEU A 69 18.27 19.36 20.28
CA LEU A 69 17.37 18.33 19.78
C LEU A 69 17.52 17.06 20.62
N ASP A 70 16.41 16.46 21.01
CA ASP A 70 16.42 15.14 21.69
C ASP A 70 16.77 14.03 20.71
N PHE A 71 16.28 14.10 19.46
CA PHE A 71 16.61 13.17 18.37
C PHE A 71 16.13 13.66 17.01
N VAL A 72 16.60 12.95 15.97
CA VAL A 72 16.20 13.15 14.57
C VAL A 72 15.48 11.90 14.05
N ILE A 73 14.40 12.10 13.29
CA ILE A 73 13.72 11.00 12.57
C ILE A 73 13.99 11.17 11.07
N ILE A 74 14.41 10.10 10.39
CA ILE A 74 14.68 10.11 8.96
C ILE A 74 13.63 9.34 8.16
N GLY A 75 13.24 9.93 7.02
CA GLY A 75 12.45 9.24 6.02
C GLY A 75 13.31 8.31 5.14
N MET A 76 12.68 7.38 4.44
CA MET A 76 13.35 6.40 3.59
C MET A 76 14.14 7.05 2.43
N HIS A 77 13.69 8.19 1.93
CA HIS A 77 14.32 8.89 0.80
C HIS A 77 15.45 9.85 1.21
N THR A 78 15.76 9.95 2.50
CA THR A 78 16.89 10.72 2.99
C THR A 78 18.19 10.12 2.44
N LYS A 79 18.98 10.89 1.68
CA LYS A 79 20.23 10.40 1.10
C LYS A 79 21.32 10.29 2.17
N ASN A 80 22.25 9.32 2.03
CA ASN A 80 23.39 9.17 2.96
C ASN A 80 24.28 10.42 3.06
N ASN A 81 24.34 11.20 2.00
CA ASN A 81 25.11 12.46 1.94
C ASN A 81 24.31 13.69 2.37
N ASN A 82 23.08 13.52 2.90
CA ASN A 82 22.26 14.61 3.38
C ASN A 82 23.00 15.42 4.46
N ILE A 83 23.03 16.75 4.31
CA ILE A 83 23.81 17.64 5.17
C ILE A 83 23.32 17.65 6.62
N GLU A 84 22.00 17.55 6.85
CA GLU A 84 21.40 17.48 8.18
C GLU A 84 21.70 16.16 8.86
N LEU A 85 21.64 15.04 8.11
CA LEU A 85 22.01 13.72 8.62
C LEU A 85 23.49 13.69 9.05
N LYS A 86 24.39 14.30 8.26
CA LYS A 86 25.79 14.42 8.62
C LYS A 86 26.01 15.27 9.89
N GLU A 87 25.28 16.39 10.00
CA GLU A 87 25.38 17.26 11.17
C GLU A 87 24.84 16.58 12.43
N ALA A 88 23.70 15.88 12.34
CA ALA A 88 23.17 15.11 13.47
C ALA A 88 24.15 14.05 13.98
N LYS A 89 24.86 13.35 13.08
CA LYS A 89 25.94 12.43 13.44
C LYS A 89 27.11 13.13 14.12
N LYS A 90 27.54 14.28 13.58
CA LYS A 90 28.63 15.08 14.15
C LYS A 90 28.33 15.56 15.56
N LEU A 91 27.08 15.96 15.82
CA LEU A 91 26.62 16.43 17.13
C LEU A 91 26.19 15.29 18.07
N ASN A 92 26.40 14.03 17.68
CA ASN A 92 25.98 12.82 18.44
C ASN A 92 24.50 12.83 18.84
N ILE A 93 23.63 13.45 18.03
CA ILE A 93 22.18 13.43 18.26
C ILE A 93 21.64 12.07 17.84
N PRO A 94 20.83 11.38 18.68
CA PRO A 94 20.20 10.12 18.33
C PRO A 94 19.41 10.21 17.04
N ILE A 95 19.57 9.25 16.11
CA ILE A 95 18.91 9.20 14.83
C ILE A 95 18.10 7.91 14.75
N PHE A 96 16.82 8.04 14.42
CA PHE A 96 15.91 6.92 14.19
C PHE A 96 15.34 6.96 12.78
N SER A 97 15.24 5.82 12.12
CA SER A 97 14.29 5.68 11.03
C SER A 97 12.86 5.69 11.59
N TYR A 98 11.87 6.06 10.75
CA TYR A 98 10.50 6.06 11.26
C TYR A 98 10.01 4.67 11.72
N PRO A 99 10.38 3.52 11.10
CA PRO A 99 10.01 2.20 11.61
C PRO A 99 10.61 1.89 12.99
N GLU A 100 11.88 2.24 13.21
CA GLU A 100 12.52 2.11 14.54
C GLU A 100 11.81 2.97 15.58
N TYR A 101 11.46 4.20 15.22
CA TYR A 101 10.75 5.08 16.12
C TYR A 101 9.36 4.54 16.48
N ILE A 102 8.60 4.02 15.50
CA ILE A 102 7.30 3.36 15.73
C ILE A 102 7.47 2.13 16.65
N LYS A 103 8.50 1.32 16.43
CA LYS A 103 8.85 0.20 17.32
C LYS A 103 9.00 0.69 18.76
N ASN A 104 9.81 1.72 18.98
CA ASN A 104 10.07 2.26 20.33
C ASN A 104 8.81 2.79 21.01
N LEU A 105 7.92 3.46 20.26
CA LEU A 105 6.63 3.96 20.79
C LEU A 105 5.59 2.86 21.03
N SER A 106 5.80 1.68 20.49
CA SER A 106 4.86 0.56 20.56
C SER A 106 5.34 -0.60 21.43
N THR A 107 6.38 -0.41 22.26
CA THR A 107 6.94 -1.46 23.14
C THR A 107 5.89 -2.06 24.08
N ASN A 108 4.99 -1.23 24.60
CA ASN A 108 3.92 -1.63 25.54
C ASN A 108 2.60 -1.94 24.82
N LYS A 109 2.62 -2.23 23.52
CA LYS A 109 1.43 -2.52 22.71
C LYS A 109 1.53 -3.89 22.07
N GLN A 110 0.40 -4.55 21.91
CA GLN A 110 0.30 -5.68 21.00
C GLN A 110 0.45 -5.18 19.55
N ARG A 111 1.50 -5.61 18.86
CA ARG A 111 1.84 -5.19 17.49
C ARG A 111 1.36 -6.23 16.51
N ILE A 112 0.42 -5.82 15.67
CA ILE A 112 -0.15 -6.61 14.60
C ILE A 112 0.40 -6.08 13.27
N VAL A 113 1.19 -6.87 12.56
CA VAL A 113 1.84 -6.48 11.30
C VAL A 113 1.18 -7.20 10.12
N ILE A 114 0.71 -6.43 9.15
CA ILE A 114 0.07 -6.95 7.94
C ILE A 114 1.10 -6.90 6.80
N ALA A 115 1.70 -8.04 6.50
CA ALA A 115 2.74 -8.22 5.49
C ALA A 115 2.23 -8.95 4.23
N GLY A 116 3.09 -9.02 3.23
CA GLY A 116 2.83 -9.69 1.95
C GLY A 116 2.91 -8.75 0.76
N SER A 117 3.06 -9.29 -0.43
CA SER A 117 3.22 -8.51 -1.66
C SER A 117 1.95 -7.77 -2.08
N HIS A 118 0.78 -8.32 -1.72
CA HIS A 118 -0.53 -7.80 -2.11
C HIS A 118 -1.48 -7.70 -0.93
N GLY A 119 -2.52 -6.89 -1.05
CA GLY A 119 -3.62 -6.83 -0.08
C GLY A 119 -3.33 -6.09 1.22
N LYS A 120 -2.09 -5.76 1.57
CA LYS A 120 -1.71 -5.11 2.85
C LYS A 120 -2.64 -3.97 3.27
N THR A 121 -2.74 -2.94 2.44
CA THR A 121 -3.60 -1.76 2.73
C THR A 121 -5.07 -2.15 2.88
N THR A 122 -5.57 -3.06 2.02
CA THR A 122 -6.97 -3.51 2.08
C THR A 122 -7.24 -4.28 3.38
N ILE A 123 -6.39 -5.23 3.74
CA ILE A 123 -6.51 -6.00 4.98
C ILE A 123 -6.43 -5.08 6.19
N THR A 124 -5.42 -4.19 6.25
CA THR A 124 -5.29 -3.18 7.32
C THR A 124 -6.54 -2.32 7.43
N SER A 125 -7.10 -1.85 6.30
CA SER A 125 -8.31 -1.02 6.31
C SER A 125 -9.57 -1.77 6.74
N ILE A 126 -9.70 -3.06 6.43
CA ILE A 126 -10.78 -3.92 6.91
C ILE A 126 -10.71 -4.05 8.44
N ILE A 127 -9.52 -4.35 8.97
CA ILE A 127 -9.30 -4.47 10.41
C ILE A 127 -9.64 -3.16 11.12
N MET A 128 -9.11 -2.03 10.62
CA MET A 128 -9.38 -0.69 11.14
C MET A 128 -10.88 -0.36 11.12
N HIS A 129 -11.57 -0.68 10.03
CA HIS A 129 -13.02 -0.45 9.88
C HIS A 129 -13.82 -1.23 10.94
N VAL A 130 -13.55 -2.52 11.11
CA VAL A 130 -14.28 -3.37 12.05
C VAL A 130 -14.01 -2.94 13.51
N LEU A 131 -12.76 -2.67 13.87
CA LEU A 131 -12.40 -2.17 15.19
C LEU A 131 -13.10 -0.82 15.50
N LYS A 132 -13.13 0.09 14.53
CA LYS A 132 -13.84 1.36 14.63
C LYS A 132 -15.36 1.17 14.78
N PHE A 133 -15.94 0.25 13.99
CA PHE A 133 -17.38 -0.06 14.03
C PHE A 133 -17.85 -0.48 15.44
N TYR A 134 -16.96 -1.15 16.20
CA TYR A 134 -17.21 -1.55 17.59
C TYR A 134 -16.56 -0.63 18.63
N ASN A 135 -16.18 0.59 18.25
CA ASN A 135 -15.57 1.59 19.12
C ASN A 135 -14.35 1.08 19.92
N LYS A 136 -13.61 0.09 19.37
CA LYS A 136 -12.38 -0.41 19.99
C LYS A 136 -11.28 0.64 19.89
N LYS A 137 -10.49 0.80 20.96
CA LYS A 137 -9.32 1.71 20.96
C LYS A 137 -8.13 1.01 20.33
N PHE A 138 -7.57 1.59 19.29
CA PHE A 138 -6.38 1.11 18.60
C PHE A 138 -5.59 2.23 17.97
N ASP A 139 -4.29 1.99 17.79
CA ASP A 139 -3.38 2.80 17.00
C ASP A 139 -3.17 2.14 15.62
N TYR A 140 -2.67 2.90 14.66
CA TYR A 140 -2.43 2.36 13.33
C TYR A 140 -1.35 3.13 12.55
N LEU A 141 -0.73 2.42 11.60
CA LEU A 141 0.11 2.93 10.55
C LEU A 141 -0.31 2.26 9.25
N VAL A 142 -0.75 3.04 8.26
CA VAL A 142 -1.27 2.55 6.98
C VAL A 142 -0.72 3.36 5.82
N GLY A 143 -0.35 2.70 4.72
CA GLY A 143 0.34 3.33 3.59
C GLY A 143 -0.51 4.21 2.69
N ALA A 144 -1.84 4.14 2.78
CA ALA A 144 -2.75 4.90 1.94
C ALA A 144 -3.96 5.43 2.72
N LYS A 145 -4.64 6.43 2.16
CA LYS A 145 -5.82 7.02 2.76
C LYS A 145 -6.98 6.01 2.86
N VAL A 146 -7.46 5.79 4.08
CA VAL A 146 -8.55 4.86 4.40
C VAL A 146 -9.85 5.63 4.65
N ASN A 147 -10.96 5.14 4.09
CA ASN A 147 -12.27 5.75 4.28
C ASN A 147 -12.67 5.78 5.76
N GLY A 148 -13.07 6.95 6.24
CA GLY A 148 -13.43 7.17 7.64
C GLY A 148 -12.25 7.42 8.58
N PHE A 149 -11.02 7.56 8.05
CA PHE A 149 -9.82 7.92 8.78
C PHE A 149 -9.12 9.10 8.09
N ASN A 150 -8.78 10.12 8.87
CA ASN A 150 -8.24 11.38 8.33
C ASN A 150 -6.72 11.39 8.19
N LYS A 151 -6.03 10.44 8.82
CA LYS A 151 -4.56 10.34 8.88
C LYS A 151 -4.12 8.93 8.57
N ASN A 152 -2.87 8.79 8.11
CA ASN A 152 -2.24 7.49 7.88
C ASN A 152 -1.55 6.95 9.14
N VAL A 153 -1.31 7.80 10.13
CA VAL A 153 -0.68 7.44 11.41
C VAL A 153 -1.54 7.96 12.57
N LYS A 154 -1.80 7.08 13.53
CA LYS A 154 -2.36 7.43 14.84
C LYS A 154 -1.58 6.72 15.92
N LEU A 155 -1.07 7.48 16.88
CA LEU A 155 -0.33 6.99 18.03
C LEU A 155 -0.93 7.61 19.28
N SER A 156 -1.35 6.78 20.21
CA SER A 156 -2.01 7.14 21.46
C SER A 156 -1.64 6.16 22.55
N ASN A 157 -2.35 6.14 23.68
CA ASN A 157 -2.18 5.14 24.73
C ASN A 157 -3.03 3.86 24.48
N SER A 158 -3.40 3.57 23.24
CA SER A 158 -4.13 2.35 22.91
C SER A 158 -3.28 1.10 23.15
N PRO A 159 -3.87 -0.02 23.60
CA PRO A 159 -3.11 -1.24 23.91
C PRO A 159 -2.65 -2.02 22.69
N ILE A 160 -3.23 -1.74 21.51
CA ILE A 160 -2.90 -2.42 20.25
C ILE A 160 -2.53 -1.41 19.17
N ILE A 161 -1.67 -1.85 18.25
CA ILE A 161 -1.33 -1.10 17.05
C ILE A 161 -1.39 -2.02 15.82
N ILE A 162 -2.09 -1.56 14.78
CA ILE A 162 -2.18 -2.24 13.48
C ILE A 162 -1.21 -1.56 12.51
N ILE A 163 -0.26 -2.30 11.99
CA ILE A 163 0.83 -1.77 11.15
C ILE A 163 0.78 -2.41 9.77
N GLU A 164 0.66 -1.60 8.72
CA GLU A 164 0.93 -2.06 7.37
C GLU A 164 2.43 -2.32 7.21
N GLY A 165 2.81 -3.59 7.12
CA GLY A 165 4.19 -4.06 7.04
C GLY A 165 4.71 -4.01 5.60
N ASP A 166 5.44 -2.96 5.26
CA ASP A 166 6.04 -2.79 3.95
C ASP A 166 7.37 -3.57 3.87
N GLU A 167 7.54 -4.34 2.80
CA GLU A 167 8.76 -5.09 2.47
C GLU A 167 9.87 -4.22 1.88
N TYR A 168 9.60 -2.96 1.60
CA TYR A 168 10.61 -2.03 1.13
C TYR A 168 11.57 -1.59 2.24
N LEU A 169 12.76 -1.09 1.84
CA LEU A 169 13.83 -0.73 2.78
C LEU A 169 13.38 0.29 3.83
N THR A 170 13.96 0.17 5.02
CA THR A 170 13.69 1.02 6.19
C THR A 170 14.21 2.43 6.01
N SER A 171 15.49 2.57 5.67
CA SER A 171 16.16 3.84 5.47
C SER A 171 17.48 3.64 4.69
N PRO A 172 18.16 4.70 4.28
CA PRO A 172 19.51 4.57 3.71
C PRO A 172 20.54 3.98 4.67
N LEU A 173 20.32 4.13 5.98
CA LEU A 173 21.21 3.61 7.03
C LEU A 173 20.91 2.15 7.38
N ASP A 174 19.66 1.72 7.19
CA ASP A 174 19.21 0.35 7.44
C ASP A 174 18.51 -0.20 6.20
N LYS A 175 19.18 -1.12 5.52
CA LYS A 175 18.68 -1.77 4.31
C LYS A 175 17.74 -2.95 4.57
N LYS A 176 17.37 -3.19 5.82
CA LYS A 176 16.35 -4.21 6.14
C LYS A 176 14.96 -3.74 5.72
N PRO A 177 14.05 -4.62 5.33
CA PRO A 177 12.65 -4.30 5.16
C PRO A 177 12.01 -3.69 6.40
N LYS A 178 11.10 -2.74 6.20
CA LYS A 178 10.42 -2.05 7.31
C LYS A 178 9.71 -3.01 8.24
N PHE A 179 9.05 -4.06 7.72
CA PHE A 179 8.31 -5.01 8.53
C PHE A 179 9.19 -5.77 9.54
N LEU A 180 10.48 -5.93 9.28
CA LEU A 180 11.42 -6.58 10.21
C LEU A 180 11.72 -5.72 11.46
N ASN A 181 11.48 -4.42 11.39
CA ASN A 181 11.74 -3.51 12.49
C ASN A 181 10.60 -3.46 13.53
N TYR A 182 9.39 -3.94 13.21
CA TYR A 182 8.25 -3.72 14.11
C TYR A 182 8.13 -4.71 15.26
N ASN A 183 8.92 -5.79 15.29
CA ASN A 183 8.84 -6.82 16.36
C ASN A 183 7.41 -7.23 16.66
N HIS A 184 6.72 -7.79 15.67
CA HIS A 184 5.31 -8.16 15.76
C HIS A 184 5.05 -9.23 16.85
N HIS A 185 3.83 -9.25 17.38
CA HIS A 185 3.28 -10.36 18.16
C HIS A 185 2.37 -11.23 17.28
N ILE A 186 1.63 -10.58 16.38
CA ILE A 186 0.82 -11.22 15.35
C ILE A 186 1.30 -10.70 13.99
N VAL A 187 1.61 -11.59 13.06
CA VAL A 187 1.88 -11.23 11.67
C VAL A 187 0.89 -11.93 10.75
N LEU A 188 0.34 -11.19 9.79
CA LEU A 188 -0.39 -11.76 8.67
C LEU A 188 0.46 -11.67 7.42
N ILE A 189 0.62 -12.79 6.69
CA ILE A 189 1.30 -12.84 5.39
C ILE A 189 0.25 -13.18 4.32
N SER A 190 -0.12 -12.18 3.52
CA SER A 190 -1.22 -12.28 2.55
C SER A 190 -0.87 -13.03 1.27
N GLY A 191 0.41 -13.12 0.93
CA GLY A 191 0.95 -13.78 -0.25
C GLY A 191 2.35 -13.26 -0.56
N ILE A 192 3.15 -14.08 -1.26
CA ILE A 192 4.53 -13.73 -1.65
C ILE A 192 4.65 -13.82 -3.17
N GLU A 193 4.69 -12.65 -3.80
CA GLU A 193 4.93 -12.48 -5.23
C GLU A 193 6.01 -11.45 -5.47
N TRP A 194 6.91 -11.68 -6.41
CA TRP A 194 8.05 -10.81 -6.63
C TRP A 194 7.65 -9.38 -6.96
N ASP A 195 7.98 -8.48 -6.06
CA ASP A 195 7.82 -7.04 -6.20
C ASP A 195 9.14 -6.33 -5.84
N HIS A 196 9.22 -5.00 -6.04
CA HIS A 196 10.39 -4.19 -5.68
C HIS A 196 11.71 -4.67 -6.33
N PHE A 197 11.67 -5.00 -7.63
CA PHE A 197 12.82 -5.48 -8.40
C PHE A 197 14.06 -4.56 -8.28
N ASN A 198 13.86 -3.26 -8.13
CA ASN A 198 14.92 -2.29 -7.93
C ASN A 198 15.71 -2.47 -6.62
N VAL A 199 15.14 -3.17 -5.65
CA VAL A 199 15.75 -3.47 -4.34
C VAL A 199 16.16 -4.93 -4.26
N PHE A 200 15.26 -5.83 -4.68
CA PHE A 200 15.46 -7.28 -4.66
C PHE A 200 15.57 -7.79 -6.10
N ASN A 201 16.79 -7.82 -6.61
CA ASN A 201 17.07 -8.16 -8.01
C ASN A 201 16.89 -9.65 -8.36
N THR A 202 16.60 -10.51 -7.36
CA THR A 202 16.21 -11.91 -7.53
C THR A 202 15.04 -12.25 -6.60
N PHE A 203 14.21 -13.18 -7.04
CA PHE A 203 13.10 -13.68 -6.22
C PHE A 203 13.58 -14.32 -4.92
N THR A 204 14.71 -15.04 -4.95
CA THR A 204 15.32 -15.66 -3.77
C THR A 204 15.66 -14.63 -2.69
N LYS A 205 16.23 -13.47 -3.07
CA LYS A 205 16.54 -12.38 -2.14
C LYS A 205 15.26 -11.77 -1.54
N TYR A 206 14.20 -11.67 -2.34
CA TYR A 206 12.90 -11.20 -1.87
C TYR A 206 12.26 -12.19 -0.90
N LEU A 207 12.21 -13.48 -1.26
CA LEU A 207 11.69 -14.56 -0.44
C LEU A 207 12.38 -14.64 0.94
N LYS A 208 13.72 -14.45 0.95
CA LYS A 208 14.51 -14.43 2.18
C LYS A 208 14.04 -13.41 3.21
N GLN A 209 13.42 -12.30 2.78
CA GLN A 209 12.89 -11.31 3.71
C GLN A 209 11.68 -11.85 4.48
N PHE A 210 10.83 -12.65 3.85
CA PHE A 210 9.70 -13.30 4.51
C PHE A 210 10.14 -14.46 5.40
N GLU A 211 11.18 -15.19 5.03
CA GLU A 211 11.82 -16.15 5.94
C GLU A 211 12.32 -15.46 7.20
N ASN A 212 12.99 -14.32 7.06
CA ASN A 212 13.46 -13.52 8.18
C ASN A 212 12.28 -13.02 9.04
N LEU A 213 11.15 -12.63 8.41
CA LEU A 213 9.95 -12.20 9.12
C LEU A 213 9.36 -13.32 9.98
N VAL A 214 9.29 -14.54 9.44
CA VAL A 214 8.85 -15.73 10.17
C VAL A 214 9.79 -16.04 11.33
N LYS A 215 11.11 -15.98 11.11
CA LYS A 215 12.14 -16.26 12.13
C LYS A 215 12.10 -15.33 13.35
N ILE A 216 11.72 -14.06 13.16
CA ILE A 216 11.64 -13.10 14.27
C ILE A 216 10.30 -13.12 15.00
N THR A 217 9.37 -14.00 14.62
CA THR A 217 8.12 -14.19 15.35
C THR A 217 8.45 -14.71 16.76
N PRO A 218 7.99 -14.04 17.83
CA PRO A 218 8.32 -14.46 19.18
C PRO A 218 7.64 -15.79 19.53
N LYS A 219 8.16 -16.50 20.51
CA LYS A 219 7.48 -17.64 21.13
C LYS A 219 6.09 -17.18 21.61
N SER A 220 5.07 -18.01 21.41
CA SER A 220 3.66 -17.66 21.63
C SER A 220 3.15 -16.54 20.71
N GLY A 221 3.91 -16.14 19.68
CA GLY A 221 3.43 -15.27 18.61
C GLY A 221 2.56 -16.02 17.61
N GLU A 222 1.93 -15.28 16.72
CA GLU A 222 1.01 -15.83 15.73
C GLU A 222 1.39 -15.46 14.30
N ILE A 223 1.33 -16.46 13.40
CA ILE A 223 1.49 -16.27 11.96
C ILE A 223 0.18 -16.65 11.28
N ILE A 224 -0.54 -15.66 10.79
CA ILE A 224 -1.75 -15.83 10.01
C ILE A 224 -1.34 -15.80 8.53
N TYR A 225 -1.62 -16.85 7.79
CA TYR A 225 -1.07 -17.02 6.45
C TYR A 225 -2.06 -17.54 5.42
N ASN A 226 -1.88 -17.10 4.18
CA ASN A 226 -2.61 -17.62 3.04
C ASN A 226 -2.16 -19.05 2.72
N GLU A 227 -3.02 -20.03 2.97
CA GLU A 227 -2.72 -21.45 2.73
C GLU A 227 -2.65 -21.84 1.25
N ASN A 228 -3.11 -20.98 0.34
CA ASN A 228 -3.01 -21.21 -1.11
C ASN A 228 -1.67 -20.70 -1.71
N ASP A 229 -0.78 -20.13 -0.89
CA ASP A 229 0.53 -19.64 -1.33
C ASP A 229 1.63 -20.65 -0.99
N GLU A 230 2.16 -21.32 -2.01
CA GLU A 230 3.20 -22.35 -1.85
C GLU A 230 4.50 -21.79 -1.27
N ASN A 231 4.85 -20.54 -1.58
CA ASN A 231 6.05 -19.92 -1.02
C ASN A 231 5.94 -19.79 0.51
N ILE A 232 4.77 -19.37 1.01
CA ILE A 232 4.52 -19.26 2.45
C ILE A 232 4.55 -20.63 3.10
N LYS A 233 3.89 -21.65 2.51
CA LYS A 233 3.89 -23.01 3.05
C LYS A 233 5.31 -23.57 3.16
N ASN A 234 6.13 -23.40 2.14
CA ASN A 234 7.52 -23.84 2.14
C ASN A 234 8.34 -23.16 3.24
N ILE A 235 8.18 -21.83 3.41
CA ILE A 235 8.84 -21.10 4.51
C ILE A 235 8.42 -21.66 5.86
N LEU A 236 7.12 -21.87 6.09
CA LEU A 236 6.61 -22.36 7.38
C LEU A 236 7.00 -23.80 7.68
N LYS A 237 7.12 -24.64 6.63
CA LYS A 237 7.64 -26.01 6.76
C LYS A 237 9.12 -26.02 7.19
N ASN A 238 9.92 -25.12 6.62
CA ASN A 238 11.35 -25.01 6.94
C ASN A 238 11.60 -24.31 8.30
N HIS A 239 10.59 -23.66 8.88
CA HIS A 239 10.64 -22.98 10.16
C HIS A 239 9.54 -23.51 11.09
N ASN A 240 9.58 -24.81 11.37
CA ASN A 240 8.57 -25.48 12.18
C ASN A 240 8.88 -25.34 13.68
N ASP A 241 8.66 -24.14 14.25
CA ASP A 241 8.63 -23.93 15.70
C ASP A 241 7.21 -24.16 16.21
N GLU A 242 7.03 -25.17 17.05
CA GLU A 242 5.71 -25.53 17.63
C GLU A 242 5.21 -24.50 18.66
N LYS A 243 6.08 -23.62 19.13
CA LYS A 243 5.72 -22.54 20.05
C LYS A 243 5.08 -21.34 19.35
N ILE A 244 5.05 -21.35 18.02
CA ILE A 244 4.43 -20.31 17.19
C ILE A 244 3.10 -20.85 16.65
N ASN A 245 2.01 -20.13 16.93
CA ASN A 245 0.69 -20.48 16.42
C ASN A 245 0.56 -20.11 14.92
N LYS A 246 0.35 -21.12 14.07
CA LYS A 246 0.22 -20.97 12.62
C LYS A 246 -1.25 -21.09 12.21
N ILE A 247 -1.87 -20.02 11.78
CA ILE A 247 -3.30 -19.92 11.51
C ILE A 247 -3.53 -19.76 10.00
N PRO A 248 -3.96 -20.79 9.27
CA PRO A 248 -4.22 -20.72 7.85
C PRO A 248 -5.50 -19.92 7.56
N PHE A 249 -5.54 -19.29 6.38
CA PHE A 249 -6.76 -18.77 5.79
C PHE A 249 -6.78 -18.98 4.28
N SER A 250 -7.98 -19.20 3.75
CA SER A 250 -8.33 -19.18 2.33
C SER A 250 -9.43 -18.15 2.08
N GLU A 251 -9.86 -18.02 0.85
CA GLU A 251 -10.92 -17.08 0.51
C GLU A 251 -12.24 -17.38 1.21
N LEU A 252 -12.99 -16.33 1.57
CA LEU A 252 -14.35 -16.51 2.07
C LEU A 252 -15.27 -16.96 0.95
N PRO A 253 -16.20 -17.88 1.22
CA PRO A 253 -17.18 -18.34 0.24
C PRO A 253 -18.12 -17.19 -0.15
N PHE A 254 -18.34 -17.03 -1.46
CA PHE A 254 -19.15 -15.95 -2.02
C PHE A 254 -19.82 -16.35 -3.34
N THR A 255 -20.82 -15.58 -3.72
CA THR A 255 -21.45 -15.66 -5.05
C THR A 255 -21.69 -14.25 -5.60
N ASN A 256 -21.69 -14.15 -6.91
CA ASN A 256 -22.04 -12.92 -7.63
C ASN A 256 -23.41 -13.07 -8.28
N LYS A 257 -24.34 -12.19 -7.93
CA LYS A 257 -25.68 -12.16 -8.53
C LYS A 257 -26.06 -10.73 -8.90
N TYR A 258 -26.42 -10.52 -10.16
CA TYR A 258 -26.84 -9.20 -10.69
C TYR A 258 -25.84 -8.06 -10.37
N GLY A 259 -24.54 -8.32 -10.52
CA GLY A 259 -23.48 -7.33 -10.23
C GLY A 259 -23.25 -7.04 -8.74
N LYS A 260 -23.89 -7.79 -7.84
CA LYS A 260 -23.70 -7.70 -6.38
C LYS A 260 -22.93 -8.91 -5.87
N THR A 261 -22.00 -8.69 -4.95
CA THR A 261 -21.29 -9.76 -4.25
C THR A 261 -22.00 -10.10 -2.95
N LEU A 262 -22.24 -11.39 -2.74
CA LEU A 262 -22.91 -11.92 -1.55
C LEU A 262 -21.96 -12.91 -0.87
N LEU A 263 -21.49 -12.60 0.34
CA LEU A 263 -20.76 -13.54 1.18
C LEU A 263 -21.71 -14.62 1.71
N ILE A 264 -21.22 -15.83 1.81
CA ILE A 264 -21.98 -16.96 2.37
C ILE A 264 -21.47 -17.22 3.79
N TYR A 265 -22.37 -17.13 4.77
CA TYR A 265 -22.07 -17.41 6.17
C TYR A 265 -23.31 -18.07 6.83
N GLU A 266 -23.16 -19.27 7.42
CA GLU A 266 -24.26 -20.04 8.05
C GLU A 266 -25.53 -20.08 7.16
N ASN A 267 -25.36 -20.46 5.90
CA ASN A 267 -26.43 -20.52 4.89
C ASN A 267 -27.10 -19.17 4.57
N LYS A 268 -26.64 -18.07 5.13
CA LYS A 268 -27.11 -16.72 4.84
C LYS A 268 -26.26 -16.05 3.77
N LYS A 269 -26.91 -15.31 2.87
CA LYS A 269 -26.26 -14.48 1.85
C LYS A 269 -26.17 -13.04 2.35
N ILE A 270 -24.95 -12.57 2.58
CA ILE A 270 -24.66 -11.24 3.14
C ILE A 270 -24.17 -10.31 2.03
N PRO A 271 -24.94 -9.30 1.63
CA PRO A 271 -24.52 -8.36 0.60
C PRO A 271 -23.37 -7.49 1.10
N ILE A 272 -22.35 -7.33 0.26
CA ILE A 272 -21.19 -6.46 0.50
C ILE A 272 -20.92 -5.56 -0.71
N LYS A 273 -20.19 -4.46 -0.47
CA LYS A 273 -19.89 -3.44 -1.49
C LYS A 273 -18.60 -3.68 -2.27
N ILE A 274 -17.89 -4.73 -1.92
CA ILE A 274 -16.59 -5.08 -2.52
C ILE A 274 -16.70 -6.40 -3.27
N PHE A 275 -15.87 -6.60 -4.27
CA PHE A 275 -15.92 -7.76 -5.15
C PHE A 275 -14.52 -8.24 -5.53
N GLY A 276 -14.45 -9.40 -6.17
CA GLY A 276 -13.23 -10.02 -6.64
C GLY A 276 -12.65 -11.02 -5.64
N LYS A 277 -12.17 -12.16 -6.17
CA LYS A 277 -11.61 -13.28 -5.42
C LYS A 277 -10.52 -12.85 -4.44
N HIS A 278 -9.58 -11.99 -4.91
CA HIS A 278 -8.51 -11.45 -4.07
C HIS A 278 -9.02 -10.62 -2.87
N ASN A 279 -10.18 -9.93 -3.01
CA ASN A 279 -10.78 -9.22 -1.89
C ASN A 279 -11.48 -10.15 -0.90
N MET A 280 -12.03 -11.29 -1.36
CA MET A 280 -12.57 -12.32 -0.46
C MET A 280 -11.44 -12.96 0.37
N GLN A 281 -10.26 -13.11 -0.22
CA GLN A 281 -9.06 -13.54 0.46
C GLN A 281 -8.57 -12.49 1.48
N ASN A 282 -8.56 -11.20 1.11
CA ASN A 282 -8.23 -10.11 2.03
C ASN A 282 -9.20 -10.05 3.24
N LEU A 283 -10.50 -10.28 3.00
CA LEU A 283 -11.51 -10.38 4.05
C LEU A 283 -11.25 -11.57 4.99
N ALA A 284 -10.87 -12.72 4.44
CA ALA A 284 -10.56 -13.90 5.21
C ALA A 284 -9.36 -13.69 6.15
N GLY A 285 -8.27 -13.14 5.62
CA GLY A 285 -7.10 -12.80 6.44
C GLY A 285 -7.43 -11.79 7.54
N ALA A 286 -8.14 -10.70 7.19
CA ALA A 286 -8.57 -9.70 8.17
C ALA A 286 -9.48 -10.30 9.26
N LYS A 287 -10.39 -11.21 8.88
CA LYS A 287 -11.26 -11.92 9.83
C LYS A 287 -10.45 -12.74 10.83
N LYS A 288 -9.41 -13.47 10.37
CA LYS A 288 -8.53 -14.24 11.27
C LYS A 288 -7.81 -13.33 12.28
N VAL A 289 -7.26 -12.19 11.83
CA VAL A 289 -6.66 -11.19 12.75
C VAL A 289 -7.68 -10.69 13.76
N LEU A 290 -8.89 -10.33 13.31
CA LEU A 290 -9.95 -9.81 14.16
C LEU A 290 -10.43 -10.83 15.19
N ASN A 291 -10.46 -12.13 14.83
CA ASN A 291 -10.78 -13.19 15.78
C ASN A 291 -9.77 -13.23 16.94
N GLN A 292 -8.46 -13.04 16.66
CA GLN A 292 -7.43 -12.95 17.71
C GLN A 292 -7.60 -11.70 18.60
N LEU A 293 -8.31 -10.68 18.10
CA LEU A 293 -8.63 -9.47 18.86
C LEU A 293 -10.03 -9.51 19.55
N GLY A 294 -10.63 -10.70 19.62
CA GLY A 294 -11.92 -10.89 20.30
C GLY A 294 -13.15 -10.44 19.49
N ILE A 295 -13.02 -10.29 18.18
CA ILE A 295 -14.15 -10.05 17.27
C ILE A 295 -14.54 -11.38 16.63
N ASP A 296 -15.65 -11.96 17.04
CA ASP A 296 -16.15 -13.21 16.49
C ASP A 296 -16.67 -13.08 15.05
N ASN A 297 -17.03 -14.22 14.46
CA ASN A 297 -17.51 -14.23 13.07
C ASN A 297 -18.82 -13.44 12.90
N LYS A 298 -19.77 -13.51 13.81
CA LYS A 298 -21.06 -12.81 13.74
C LYS A 298 -20.85 -11.31 13.74
N LEU A 299 -19.98 -10.81 14.62
CA LEU A 299 -19.60 -9.40 14.71
C LEU A 299 -18.88 -8.96 13.42
N PHE A 300 -17.94 -9.77 12.91
CA PHE A 300 -17.24 -9.48 11.65
C PHE A 300 -18.23 -9.29 10.49
N TYR A 301 -19.12 -10.27 10.25
CA TYR A 301 -20.06 -10.20 9.14
C TYR A 301 -21.09 -9.06 9.28
N LYS A 302 -21.43 -8.65 10.49
CA LYS A 302 -22.26 -7.45 10.72
C LYS A 302 -21.54 -6.17 10.28
N ALA A 303 -20.29 -5.97 10.69
CA ALA A 303 -19.53 -4.77 10.41
C ALA A 303 -19.15 -4.63 8.92
N ILE A 304 -18.81 -5.75 8.26
CA ILE A 304 -18.28 -5.71 6.89
C ILE A 304 -19.30 -5.27 5.82
N LYS A 305 -20.59 -5.33 6.11
CA LYS A 305 -21.67 -4.83 5.22
C LYS A 305 -21.48 -3.35 4.85
N THR A 306 -20.88 -2.56 5.74
CA THR A 306 -20.69 -1.12 5.56
C THR A 306 -19.30 -0.76 5.04
N PHE A 307 -18.39 -1.73 4.96
CA PHE A 307 -17.02 -1.50 4.52
C PHE A 307 -16.95 -1.02 3.06
N LYS A 308 -16.06 -0.07 2.81
CA LYS A 308 -15.69 0.42 1.47
C LYS A 308 -14.17 0.32 1.31
N LEU A 309 -13.74 -0.10 0.13
CA LEU A 309 -12.31 -0.17 -0.19
C LEU A 309 -11.63 1.20 -0.02
N PRO A 310 -10.35 1.23 0.35
CA PRO A 310 -9.54 2.46 0.32
C PRO A 310 -9.54 3.10 -1.08
N GLN A 311 -9.22 4.39 -1.13
CA GLN A 311 -9.08 5.07 -2.42
C GLN A 311 -8.08 4.35 -3.32
N GLN A 312 -8.33 4.36 -4.61
CA GLN A 312 -7.52 3.69 -5.64
C GLN A 312 -7.36 2.16 -5.42
N ARG A 313 -8.30 1.51 -4.75
CA ARG A 313 -8.38 0.04 -4.66
C ARG A 313 -9.69 -0.39 -5.28
N LEU A 314 -9.66 -0.74 -6.57
CA LEU A 314 -10.83 -1.09 -7.38
C LEU A 314 -12.01 -0.12 -7.18
N GLU A 315 -11.66 1.17 -7.13
CA GLU A 315 -12.60 2.27 -6.87
C GLU A 315 -13.51 2.48 -8.07
N ILE A 316 -14.82 2.51 -7.86
CA ILE A 316 -15.81 2.83 -8.90
C ILE A 316 -15.92 4.35 -8.97
N LEU A 317 -15.41 4.95 -10.05
CA LEU A 317 -15.47 6.39 -10.29
C LEU A 317 -16.74 6.82 -11.02
N HIS A 318 -17.32 5.92 -11.83
CA HIS A 318 -18.56 6.13 -12.57
C HIS A 318 -19.36 4.83 -12.62
N ASN A 319 -20.64 4.94 -12.39
CA ASN A 319 -21.56 3.81 -12.37
C ASN A 319 -22.91 4.21 -13.00
N HIS A 320 -22.96 4.19 -14.29
CA HIS A 320 -24.21 4.36 -15.07
C HIS A 320 -24.65 3.00 -15.65
N SER A 321 -25.93 2.87 -16.04
CA SER A 321 -26.53 1.60 -16.50
C SER A 321 -25.68 0.87 -17.55
N ASN A 322 -25.09 1.59 -18.48
CA ASN A 322 -24.33 1.02 -19.59
C ASN A 322 -22.81 1.11 -19.46
N LYS A 323 -22.26 1.83 -18.51
CA LYS A 323 -20.80 2.02 -18.40
C LYS A 323 -20.35 2.16 -16.97
N LYS A 324 -19.28 1.42 -16.61
CA LYS A 324 -18.60 1.59 -15.34
C LYS A 324 -17.15 1.93 -15.58
N ILE A 325 -16.61 2.85 -14.77
CA ILE A 325 -15.23 3.26 -14.83
C ILE A 325 -14.61 3.00 -13.46
N PHE A 326 -13.54 2.22 -13.48
CA PHE A 326 -12.80 1.79 -12.29
C PHE A 326 -11.42 2.43 -12.25
N LYS A 327 -10.92 2.65 -11.05
CA LYS A 327 -9.53 3.02 -10.80
C LYS A 327 -8.91 2.07 -9.79
N ASP A 328 -7.71 1.56 -10.10
CA ASP A 328 -6.95 0.69 -9.21
C ASP A 328 -5.47 1.06 -9.18
N PHE A 329 -4.82 0.78 -8.06
CA PHE A 329 -3.39 0.98 -7.86
C PHE A 329 -2.55 -0.20 -8.38
N ALA A 330 -3.14 -1.16 -9.08
CA ALA A 330 -2.44 -2.30 -9.64
C ALA A 330 -1.28 -1.83 -10.53
N HIS A 331 -0.08 -2.34 -10.27
CA HIS A 331 1.15 -1.95 -10.96
C HIS A 331 2.16 -3.08 -11.11
N SER A 332 1.86 -4.28 -10.63
CA SER A 332 2.65 -5.50 -10.87
C SER A 332 1.82 -6.52 -11.66
N PRO A 333 2.45 -7.48 -12.34
CA PRO A 333 1.78 -8.44 -13.23
C PRO A 333 0.60 -9.16 -12.58
N SER A 334 0.78 -9.71 -11.39
CA SER A 334 -0.27 -10.44 -10.66
C SER A 334 -1.40 -9.54 -10.18
N LYS A 335 -1.11 -8.29 -9.77
CA LYS A 335 -2.13 -7.30 -9.41
C LYS A 335 -2.99 -6.94 -10.61
N LEU A 336 -2.39 -6.72 -11.80
CA LEU A 336 -3.14 -6.45 -13.04
C LEU A 336 -4.10 -7.60 -13.34
N LYS A 337 -3.60 -8.83 -13.38
CA LYS A 337 -4.41 -10.02 -13.66
C LYS A 337 -5.56 -10.16 -12.68
N SER A 338 -5.29 -10.03 -11.38
CA SER A 338 -6.31 -10.17 -10.33
C SER A 338 -7.40 -9.10 -10.43
N THR A 339 -7.04 -7.84 -10.72
CA THR A 339 -7.97 -6.72 -10.85
C THR A 339 -8.83 -6.84 -12.10
N ILE A 340 -8.24 -7.20 -13.24
CA ILE A 340 -8.95 -7.44 -14.51
C ILE A 340 -9.97 -8.56 -14.34
N ASN A 341 -9.53 -9.71 -13.78
CA ASN A 341 -10.40 -10.85 -13.53
C ASN A 341 -11.55 -10.49 -12.57
N ALA A 342 -11.30 -9.68 -11.56
CA ALA A 342 -12.35 -9.22 -10.65
C ALA A 342 -13.45 -8.44 -11.40
N VAL A 343 -13.09 -7.49 -12.25
CA VAL A 343 -14.05 -6.69 -13.03
C VAL A 343 -14.81 -7.55 -14.04
N LYS A 344 -14.10 -8.40 -14.79
CA LYS A 344 -14.70 -9.30 -15.80
C LYS A 344 -15.69 -10.27 -15.16
N ASN A 345 -15.32 -10.91 -14.05
CA ASN A 345 -16.18 -11.88 -13.37
C ASN A 345 -17.40 -11.22 -12.71
N GLN A 346 -17.27 -9.98 -12.23
CA GLN A 346 -18.36 -9.27 -11.59
C GLN A 346 -19.42 -8.77 -12.57
N TYR A 347 -19.00 -8.25 -13.72
CA TYR A 347 -19.92 -7.49 -14.60
C TYR A 347 -20.19 -8.17 -15.94
N LYS A 348 -19.47 -9.22 -16.32
CA LYS A 348 -19.70 -9.99 -17.57
C LYS A 348 -19.80 -9.11 -18.83
N LYS A 349 -19.10 -7.97 -18.88
CA LYS A 349 -19.14 -6.97 -19.95
C LYS A 349 -17.76 -6.79 -20.57
N LYS A 350 -17.68 -6.32 -21.82
CA LYS A 350 -16.43 -5.96 -22.49
C LYS A 350 -15.65 -4.96 -21.65
N LEU A 351 -14.33 -5.16 -21.55
CA LEU A 351 -13.42 -4.39 -20.70
C LEU A 351 -12.28 -3.79 -21.52
N LEU A 352 -12.10 -2.48 -21.41
CA LEU A 352 -10.90 -1.77 -21.83
C LEU A 352 -10.02 -1.54 -20.59
N SER A 353 -8.88 -2.21 -20.54
CA SER A 353 -7.86 -2.01 -19.53
C SER A 353 -6.87 -0.93 -19.95
N ILE A 354 -6.65 0.05 -19.10
CA ILE A 354 -5.67 1.12 -19.30
C ILE A 354 -4.63 1.01 -18.18
N TYR A 355 -3.42 0.61 -18.53
CA TYR A 355 -2.33 0.43 -17.57
C TYR A 355 -1.18 1.40 -17.81
N GLU A 356 -0.75 2.12 -16.77
CA GLU A 356 0.42 2.99 -16.80
C GLU A 356 1.67 2.27 -16.32
N LEU A 357 2.70 2.16 -17.17
CA LEU A 357 4.05 1.77 -16.77
C LEU A 357 4.70 2.97 -16.06
N HIS A 358 4.68 2.96 -14.72
CA HIS A 358 5.13 4.07 -13.90
C HIS A 358 6.14 3.67 -12.82
N SER A 359 5.97 2.48 -12.23
CA SER A 359 6.86 2.00 -11.17
C SER A 359 8.28 1.73 -11.68
N SER A 360 9.28 1.79 -10.81
CA SER A 360 10.67 1.48 -11.16
C SER A 360 10.81 0.06 -11.75
N SER A 361 10.02 -0.90 -11.24
CA SER A 361 9.99 -2.26 -11.79
C SER A 361 9.38 -2.29 -13.19
N SER A 362 8.23 -1.62 -13.41
CA SER A 362 7.53 -1.64 -14.70
C SER A 362 8.26 -0.90 -15.83
N LEU A 363 9.18 0.00 -15.48
CA LEU A 363 10.03 0.72 -16.45
C LEU A 363 11.37 0.00 -16.70
N ASN A 364 11.64 -1.13 -16.04
CA ASN A 364 12.88 -1.87 -16.20
C ASN A 364 12.72 -2.97 -17.26
N LYS A 365 13.50 -2.91 -18.35
CA LYS A 365 13.46 -3.90 -19.43
C LYS A 365 13.65 -5.34 -18.94
N LYS A 366 14.50 -5.58 -17.94
CA LYS A 366 14.76 -6.92 -17.39
C LYS A 366 13.55 -7.51 -16.66
N PHE A 367 12.65 -6.65 -16.16
CA PHE A 367 11.45 -7.09 -15.46
C PHE A 367 10.20 -7.17 -16.36
N LEU A 368 10.21 -6.48 -17.51
CA LEU A 368 9.08 -6.46 -18.44
C LEU A 368 8.59 -7.85 -18.91
N PRO A 369 9.45 -8.88 -19.09
CA PRO A 369 8.97 -10.23 -19.42
C PRO A 369 7.98 -10.82 -18.42
N ALA A 370 8.03 -10.40 -17.16
CA ALA A 370 7.07 -10.82 -16.13
C ALA A 370 5.62 -10.36 -16.42
N TYR A 371 5.44 -9.34 -17.28
CA TYR A 371 4.12 -8.86 -17.69
C TYR A 371 3.45 -9.70 -18.77
N LYS A 372 4.10 -10.74 -19.29
CA LYS A 372 3.54 -11.65 -20.28
C LYS A 372 2.17 -12.15 -19.81
N ASN A 373 1.15 -11.96 -20.64
CA ASN A 373 -0.23 -12.37 -20.39
C ASN A 373 -0.88 -11.75 -19.13
N SER A 374 -0.28 -10.71 -18.50
CA SER A 374 -0.84 -10.11 -17.27
C SER A 374 -2.15 -9.34 -17.49
N ILE A 375 -2.45 -8.97 -18.73
CA ILE A 375 -3.67 -8.23 -19.13
C ILE A 375 -4.48 -8.96 -20.21
N SER A 376 -4.21 -10.24 -20.48
CA SER A 376 -4.81 -11.04 -21.57
C SER A 376 -6.33 -11.21 -21.45
N GLU A 377 -6.89 -11.16 -20.25
CA GLU A 377 -8.32 -11.31 -20.01
C GLU A 377 -9.14 -10.04 -20.38
N SER A 378 -8.47 -8.95 -20.75
CA SER A 378 -9.13 -7.74 -21.26
C SER A 378 -9.50 -7.90 -22.73
N ASP A 379 -10.66 -7.38 -23.13
CA ASP A 379 -11.08 -7.41 -24.54
C ASP A 379 -10.23 -6.44 -25.37
N TYR A 380 -9.79 -5.31 -24.78
CA TYR A 380 -8.82 -4.38 -25.33
C TYR A 380 -7.91 -3.83 -24.24
N SER A 381 -6.70 -3.46 -24.62
CA SER A 381 -5.72 -2.95 -23.69
C SER A 381 -4.97 -1.73 -24.23
N ILE A 382 -4.77 -0.75 -23.35
CA ILE A 382 -3.93 0.41 -23.59
C ILE A 382 -2.80 0.39 -22.58
N ILE A 383 -1.55 0.44 -23.06
CA ILE A 383 -0.39 0.70 -22.21
C ILE A 383 -0.01 2.18 -22.37
N TYR A 384 0.01 2.87 -21.25
CA TYR A 384 0.46 4.24 -21.17
C TYR A 384 1.90 4.29 -20.65
N ILE A 385 2.77 5.01 -21.35
CA ILE A 385 4.16 5.21 -20.94
C ILE A 385 4.51 6.68 -21.14
N SER A 386 4.76 7.37 -20.06
CA SER A 386 5.13 8.77 -20.08
C SER A 386 6.51 8.97 -20.72
N SER A 387 6.56 9.67 -21.84
CA SER A 387 7.85 10.11 -22.42
C SER A 387 8.58 11.06 -21.48
N LYS A 388 7.83 11.89 -20.73
CA LYS A 388 8.36 12.83 -19.74
C LYS A 388 9.07 12.09 -18.60
N ILE A 389 8.43 11.04 -18.03
CA ILE A 389 9.01 10.28 -16.93
C ILE A 389 10.25 9.50 -17.36
N LEU A 390 10.28 8.95 -18.57
CA LEU A 390 11.47 8.31 -19.11
C LEU A 390 12.65 9.29 -19.20
N PHE A 391 12.41 10.50 -19.68
CA PHE A 391 13.42 11.57 -19.75
C PHE A 391 13.87 12.02 -18.35
N GLU A 392 12.94 12.35 -17.45
CA GLU A 392 13.26 12.84 -16.10
C GLU A 392 14.04 11.80 -15.24
N ARG A 393 13.82 10.51 -15.49
CA ARG A 393 14.52 9.43 -14.78
C ARG A 393 15.76 8.91 -15.49
N ASN A 394 16.12 9.51 -16.61
CA ASN A 394 17.24 9.08 -17.46
C ASN A 394 17.20 7.57 -17.79
N LEU A 395 16.01 7.11 -18.19
CA LEU A 395 15.76 5.72 -18.52
C LEU A 395 15.81 5.48 -20.04
N ASP A 396 16.25 4.29 -20.43
CA ASP A 396 16.25 3.86 -21.82
C ASP A 396 14.86 3.98 -22.46
N LYS A 397 14.84 4.38 -23.73
CA LYS A 397 13.61 4.43 -24.51
C LYS A 397 13.07 3.02 -24.69
N LEU A 398 11.88 2.77 -24.15
CA LEU A 398 11.14 1.53 -24.40
C LEU A 398 10.43 1.64 -25.75
N LEU A 399 10.81 0.84 -26.71
CA LEU A 399 10.20 0.81 -28.04
C LEU A 399 8.80 0.18 -27.98
N ASN A 400 7.91 0.58 -28.88
CA ASN A 400 6.56 0.00 -28.96
C ASN A 400 6.59 -1.48 -29.31
N SER A 401 7.58 -1.91 -30.12
CA SER A 401 7.85 -3.33 -30.45
C SER A 401 8.18 -4.14 -29.21
N ASP A 402 9.06 -3.63 -28.34
CA ASP A 402 9.43 -4.30 -27.09
C ASP A 402 8.21 -4.52 -26.21
N ILE A 403 7.39 -3.46 -26.03
CA ILE A 403 6.20 -3.52 -25.19
C ILE A 403 5.20 -4.55 -25.72
N LYS A 404 4.91 -4.52 -27.04
CA LYS A 404 4.01 -5.51 -27.65
C LYS A 404 4.52 -6.94 -27.46
N LYS A 405 5.83 -7.16 -27.63
CA LYS A 405 6.47 -8.45 -27.39
C LYS A 405 6.32 -8.92 -25.94
N PHE A 406 6.57 -8.04 -24.97
CA PHE A 406 6.52 -8.41 -23.54
C PHE A 406 5.10 -8.70 -23.05
N PHE A 407 4.10 -7.93 -23.49
CA PHE A 407 2.72 -8.19 -23.10
C PHE A 407 2.06 -9.32 -23.90
N ASN A 408 2.64 -9.69 -25.04
CA ASN A 408 2.18 -10.78 -25.92
C ASN A 408 0.69 -10.64 -26.33
N LEU A 409 0.30 -9.45 -26.82
CA LEU A 409 -1.07 -9.15 -27.21
C LEU A 409 -1.12 -8.46 -28.58
N SER A 410 -2.00 -8.94 -29.46
CA SER A 410 -2.24 -8.37 -30.79
C SER A 410 -3.01 -7.03 -30.71
N ASN A 411 -3.98 -6.93 -29.82
CA ASN A 411 -4.89 -5.78 -29.69
C ASN A 411 -4.38 -4.76 -28.65
N LEU A 412 -3.07 -4.45 -28.66
CA LEU A 412 -2.45 -3.54 -27.71
C LEU A 412 -2.21 -2.17 -28.34
N ILE A 413 -2.80 -1.13 -27.73
CA ILE A 413 -2.56 0.26 -28.06
C ILE A 413 -1.53 0.83 -27.10
N ILE A 414 -0.59 1.65 -27.60
CA ILE A 414 0.44 2.28 -26.78
C ILE A 414 0.29 3.80 -26.89
N CYS A 415 0.14 4.47 -25.75
CA CYS A 415 0.03 5.91 -25.62
C CYS A 415 1.25 6.49 -24.90
N ARG A 416 1.72 7.66 -25.36
CA ARG A 416 2.92 8.32 -24.83
C ARG A 416 2.64 9.64 -24.14
N ASN A 417 1.44 10.17 -24.27
CA ASN A 417 1.02 11.43 -23.66
C ASN A 417 -0.50 11.43 -23.39
N PRO A 418 -1.01 12.36 -22.57
CA PRO A 418 -2.43 12.41 -22.22
C PRO A 418 -3.38 12.68 -23.39
N ARG A 419 -2.93 13.37 -24.46
CA ARG A 419 -3.77 13.66 -25.65
C ARG A 419 -4.03 12.39 -26.44
N ASP A 420 -3.00 11.57 -26.67
CA ASP A 420 -3.13 10.27 -27.34
C ASP A 420 -4.04 9.34 -26.54
N LEU A 421 -3.87 9.30 -25.22
CA LEU A 421 -4.75 8.52 -24.36
C LEU A 421 -6.21 8.95 -24.53
N LEU A 422 -6.50 10.26 -24.44
CA LEU A 422 -7.85 10.79 -24.59
C LEU A 422 -8.44 10.42 -25.97
N LYS A 423 -7.70 10.59 -27.06
CA LYS A 423 -8.12 10.24 -28.42
C LYS A 423 -8.55 8.78 -28.51
N HIS A 424 -7.75 7.85 -27.96
CA HIS A 424 -8.04 6.42 -28.04
C HIS A 424 -9.25 6.02 -27.17
N ILE A 425 -9.34 6.48 -25.92
CA ILE A 425 -10.44 6.09 -25.02
C ILE A 425 -11.79 6.73 -25.40
N SER A 426 -11.79 7.82 -26.17
CA SER A 426 -13.00 8.47 -26.69
C SER A 426 -13.48 7.89 -28.03
N ASN A 427 -12.87 6.81 -28.52
CA ASN A 427 -13.28 6.17 -29.76
C ASN A 427 -14.63 5.46 -29.59
N ASN A 428 -15.53 5.63 -30.55
CA ASN A 428 -16.90 5.07 -30.52
C ASN A 428 -16.96 3.56 -30.36
N LYS A 429 -15.91 2.82 -30.75
CA LYS A 429 -15.85 1.36 -30.54
C LYS A 429 -15.88 0.95 -29.05
N PHE A 430 -15.59 1.86 -28.12
CA PHE A 430 -15.58 1.62 -26.68
C PHE A 430 -16.82 2.15 -25.95
N VAL A 431 -17.85 2.55 -26.65
CA VAL A 431 -19.11 3.07 -26.05
C VAL A 431 -19.70 2.06 -25.07
N ASP A 432 -19.72 0.77 -25.41
CA ASP A 432 -20.28 -0.29 -24.57
C ASP A 432 -19.28 -1.01 -23.69
N PHE A 433 -18.09 -0.47 -23.48
CA PHE A 433 -17.08 -1.06 -22.63
C PHE A 433 -17.11 -0.48 -21.22
N ASN A 434 -16.77 -1.32 -20.25
CA ASN A 434 -16.27 -0.86 -18.96
C ASN A 434 -14.81 -0.43 -19.11
N PHE A 435 -14.39 0.55 -18.31
CA PHE A 435 -12.99 1.04 -18.31
C PHE A 435 -12.33 0.74 -16.96
N LEU A 436 -11.10 0.26 -17.02
CA LEU A 436 -10.29 0.01 -15.82
C LEU A 436 -8.94 0.71 -15.94
N PHE A 437 -8.77 1.79 -15.19
CA PHE A 437 -7.51 2.54 -15.10
C PHE A 437 -6.65 1.96 -13.97
N MET A 438 -5.47 1.47 -14.31
CA MET A 438 -4.51 0.86 -13.38
C MET A 438 -3.20 1.62 -13.38
N SER A 439 -2.79 2.15 -12.24
CA SER A 439 -1.56 2.93 -12.12
C SER A 439 -1.12 3.15 -10.69
N SER A 440 0.19 3.15 -10.46
CA SER A 440 0.82 3.73 -9.26
C SER A 440 1.16 5.22 -9.44
N GLY A 441 0.94 5.79 -10.63
CA GLY A 441 1.13 7.18 -11.00
C GLY A 441 -0.19 7.92 -11.24
N ASN A 442 -0.16 8.86 -12.20
CA ASN A 442 -1.31 9.72 -12.49
C ASN A 442 -1.53 9.98 -13.99
N PHE A 443 -0.94 9.17 -14.88
CA PHE A 443 -1.04 9.33 -16.33
C PHE A 443 -0.63 10.74 -16.80
N ASP A 444 0.49 11.27 -16.29
CA ASP A 444 0.96 12.66 -16.53
C ASP A 444 -0.10 13.73 -16.25
N GLY A 445 -0.90 13.52 -15.21
CA GLY A 445 -1.95 14.45 -14.81
C GLY A 445 -3.25 14.30 -15.59
N PHE A 446 -3.43 13.23 -16.37
CA PHE A 446 -4.70 12.96 -17.03
C PHE A 446 -5.84 12.85 -16.04
N SER A 447 -6.86 13.70 -16.17
CA SER A 447 -8.00 13.73 -15.27
C SER A 447 -9.11 12.80 -15.70
N ILE A 448 -9.16 11.61 -15.08
CA ILE A 448 -10.27 10.65 -15.30
C ILE A 448 -11.63 11.30 -14.98
N LYS A 449 -11.68 12.16 -13.96
CA LYS A 449 -12.93 12.89 -13.60
C LYS A 449 -13.40 13.84 -14.71
N LYS A 450 -12.46 14.55 -15.39
CA LYS A 450 -12.82 15.39 -16.54
C LYS A 450 -13.27 14.55 -17.74
N PHE A 451 -12.66 13.40 -17.96
CA PHE A 451 -13.09 12.45 -18.99
C PHE A 451 -14.51 11.94 -18.73
N ILE A 452 -14.82 11.53 -17.50
CA ILE A 452 -16.16 11.06 -17.10
C ILE A 452 -17.26 12.11 -17.39
N LYS A 453 -16.98 13.41 -17.22
CA LYS A 453 -17.94 14.47 -17.49
C LYS A 453 -18.24 14.67 -18.99
N LYS A 454 -17.45 14.06 -19.89
CA LYS A 454 -17.58 14.19 -21.34
C LYS A 454 -18.27 13.00 -22.00
N ILE A 455 -18.51 11.94 -21.26
CA ILE A 455 -19.18 10.70 -21.68
C ILE A 455 -20.48 10.51 -20.90
#